data_b8233b393da07f4868c261358cee1217
#
_entry.id   b8233b393da07f4868c261358cee1217
#
_cell.length_a   1.000
_cell.length_b   1.000
_cell.length_c   1.000
_cell.angle_alpha   90.00
_cell.angle_beta   90.00
_cell.angle_gamma   90.00
#
_symmetry.space_group_name_H-M   'P 1'
#
loop_
_entity.id
_entity.type
_entity.pdbx_description
1 polymer ?
#
loop_
_entity_poly.entity_id
_entity_poly.type
_entity_poly.pdbx_seq_one_letter_code
_entity_poly.pdbx_strand_id
1 'polypeptide(L)'
;MAKDGELREDGQAVPDDGGAGAPLAEDIPHGGGERRRKRRLISPISVHILAINMLALSILVAGVLYLGDYRQNLIRAELAALRTQAQLFAVALAEGAMHLDQSSEQQVATNIRNQMLRRLVDATGTRARLFNRAGELAADSRYFGKTRQAVEVEQLPPPGTAQGGAADTLFDFYDRITRWLPGSLPLTHYREIPDPSATDYPEVISALMGDDTKVVRSFEQDSMILSVAVPVQRYKRILGALMLTKPSSTIDNALLDVRLDILKIFGVAIAITTILSIYLARTIARPVKRLAAAADRVRRDHSREEHIPDFTNRNDEIGDLSLALRAMTAALWTRMDAIERFAADVAHEIKNPLTSLRSAVETASRVKDPDQQRKLMSIIQDDVGRLDRLISDISDASRLDAELSRSHREPMDLAGMLSTLADLHATTTAEGGGPKLILEIMDGQKLSVSGMESRLVQVFRNLITNAVTFSPEGGAIRVTAQRDRKQVIVTIDDDGPGIPPGKEEAIFQRFYTERPQGEKFGTHSGLGLSISQQIVDAHDGTIRASNRMGADGRVLGARFTVTLPAA
;
A
#
# COMPACT_ATOMS: atom_id res chain seq x y z
N MET A 1 -49.39 -0.69 -36.58
CA MET A 1 -50.62 -0.23 -35.88
C MET A 1 -50.07 0.72 -34.83
N ALA A 2 -50.02 1.98 -35.11
CA ALA A 2 -51.09 2.99 -34.97
C ALA A 2 -51.26 3.28 -33.46
N LYS A 3 -51.17 4.50 -32.93
CA LYS A 3 -51.30 5.86 -33.44
C LYS A 3 -51.20 6.78 -32.23
N ASP A 4 -50.54 7.86 -32.36
CA ASP A 4 -51.02 9.24 -32.24
C ASP A 4 -51.54 9.66 -30.83
N GLY A 5 -51.29 10.81 -30.33
CA GLY A 5 -51.07 12.16 -30.84
C GLY A 5 -51.09 13.10 -29.62
N GLU A 6 -50.31 14.16 -29.64
CA GLU A 6 -50.71 15.55 -29.85
C GLU A 6 -51.71 16.13 -28.82
N LEU A 7 -51.61 17.31 -28.23
CA LEU A 7 -51.22 18.69 -28.59
C LEU A 7 -51.16 19.54 -27.30
N ARG A 8 -50.22 20.47 -27.14
CA ARG A 8 -50.30 21.95 -27.19
C ARG A 8 -51.44 22.63 -26.42
N GLU A 9 -51.10 23.61 -25.59
CA GLU A 9 -51.25 25.07 -25.81
C GLU A 9 -50.90 25.83 -24.53
N ASP A 10 -49.97 26.70 -24.56
CA ASP A 10 -49.96 28.17 -24.63
C ASP A 10 -50.80 28.92 -23.56
N GLY A 11 -50.13 29.91 -22.92
CA GLY A 11 -50.82 30.96 -22.15
C GLY A 11 -49.88 31.86 -21.36
N GLN A 12 -49.39 32.87 -22.03
CA GLN A 12 -48.77 34.11 -21.56
C GLN A 12 -49.49 34.76 -20.36
N ALA A 13 -48.75 35.39 -19.45
CA ALA A 13 -48.68 36.85 -19.30
C ALA A 13 -47.95 37.29 -18.02
N VAL A 14 -47.16 38.27 -18.12
CA VAL A 14 -46.43 39.20 -17.24
C VAL A 14 -47.40 40.30 -16.78
N PRO A 15 -47.08 41.28 -15.86
CA PRO A 15 -46.15 41.44 -14.73
C PRO A 15 -46.81 42.04 -13.48
N ASP A 16 -46.12 42.24 -12.36
CA ASP A 16 -45.84 43.57 -11.79
C ASP A 16 -45.35 43.56 -10.33
N ASP A 17 -44.28 44.26 -10.13
CA ASP A 17 -43.85 45.24 -9.09
C ASP A 17 -43.86 44.94 -7.58
N GLY A 18 -42.70 45.21 -7.00
CA GLY A 18 -42.58 46.07 -5.83
C GLY A 18 -42.26 45.38 -4.48
N GLY A 19 -41.01 45.50 -4.01
CA GLY A 19 -40.74 45.31 -2.59
C GLY A 19 -39.29 45.03 -2.21
N ALA A 20 -38.56 46.07 -1.85
CA ALA A 20 -37.24 46.02 -1.26
C ALA A 20 -37.14 45.17 0.01
N GLY A 21 -36.13 44.31 0.10
CA GLY A 21 -35.85 43.56 1.30
C GLY A 21 -34.44 42.96 1.27
N ALA A 22 -33.59 43.38 2.16
CA ALA A 22 -32.27 43.08 2.61
C ALA A 22 -31.56 41.76 2.12
N PRO A 23 -30.23 41.73 2.07
CA PRO A 23 -29.45 40.63 1.51
C PRO A 23 -29.46 39.42 2.47
N LEU A 24 -29.93 38.31 1.92
CA LEU A 24 -29.88 37.00 2.52
C LEU A 24 -28.46 36.45 2.49
N ALA A 25 -28.15 35.75 3.54
CA ALA A 25 -26.95 35.01 3.81
C ALA A 25 -26.43 34.23 2.59
N GLU A 26 -25.14 34.35 2.34
CA GLU A 26 -24.39 33.50 1.41
C GLU A 26 -24.56 32.03 1.76
N ASP A 27 -25.17 31.31 0.85
CA ASP A 27 -25.19 29.85 0.79
C ASP A 27 -23.74 29.33 0.71
N ILE A 28 -23.24 28.80 1.82
CA ILE A 28 -22.03 27.99 1.85
C ILE A 28 -22.42 26.64 1.17
N PRO A 29 -21.84 26.30 0.03
CA PRO A 29 -22.10 25.01 -0.59
C PRO A 29 -21.49 23.92 0.29
N HIS A 30 -22.31 23.17 1.00
CA HIS A 30 -21.97 21.87 1.57
C HIS A 30 -21.65 20.88 0.43
N GLY A 31 -20.54 21.12 -0.26
CA GLY A 31 -19.95 20.22 -1.24
C GLY A 31 -19.13 19.13 -0.57
N GLY A 32 -19.72 18.40 0.35
CA GLY A 32 -19.25 17.10 0.81
C GLY A 32 -19.49 16.05 -0.27
N GLY A 33 -18.89 16.21 -1.45
CA GLY A 33 -18.81 15.15 -2.43
C GLY A 33 -18.01 14.00 -1.81
N GLU A 34 -18.71 13.02 -1.25
CA GLU A 34 -18.13 11.69 -1.05
C GLU A 34 -17.54 11.26 -2.39
N ARG A 35 -16.23 11.53 -2.56
CA ARG A 35 -15.44 10.81 -3.56
C ARG A 35 -15.54 9.35 -3.16
N ARG A 36 -16.56 8.65 -3.66
CA ARG A 36 -16.57 7.19 -3.76
C ARG A 36 -15.25 6.82 -4.39
N ARG A 37 -14.26 6.54 -3.54
CA ARG A 37 -13.01 5.89 -3.97
C ARG A 37 -13.47 4.65 -4.71
N LYS A 38 -13.44 4.72 -6.05
CA LYS A 38 -13.61 3.54 -6.90
C LYS A 38 -12.73 2.49 -6.25
N ARG A 39 -13.33 1.46 -5.67
CA ARG A 39 -12.60 0.32 -5.14
C ARG A 39 -11.75 -0.15 -6.30
N ARG A 40 -10.45 0.14 -6.27
CA ARG A 40 -9.52 -0.45 -7.21
C ARG A 40 -9.69 -1.94 -7.01
N LEU A 41 -10.24 -2.63 -8.00
CA LEU A 41 -10.47 -4.08 -8.01
C LEU A 41 -9.18 -4.86 -7.72
N ILE A 42 -8.04 -4.24 -7.96
CA ILE A 42 -6.71 -4.85 -7.78
C ILE A 42 -5.89 -3.91 -6.89
N SER A 43 -5.47 -4.42 -5.73
CA SER A 43 -4.52 -3.75 -4.84
C SER A 43 -3.15 -3.66 -5.52
N PRO A 44 -2.36 -2.58 -5.34
CA PRO A 44 -0.96 -2.50 -5.79
C PRO A 44 -0.13 -3.71 -5.37
N ILE A 45 -0.34 -4.24 -4.18
CA ILE A 45 0.31 -5.45 -3.67
C ILE A 45 -0.08 -6.67 -4.51
N SER A 46 -1.35 -6.78 -4.93
CA SER A 46 -1.81 -7.85 -5.82
C SER A 46 -1.17 -7.77 -7.20
N VAL A 47 -0.88 -6.58 -7.70
CA VAL A 47 -0.14 -6.37 -8.97
C VAL A 47 1.29 -6.87 -8.85
N HIS A 48 1.99 -6.62 -7.73
CA HIS A 48 3.34 -7.15 -7.50
C HIS A 48 3.34 -8.68 -7.42
N ILE A 49 2.36 -9.27 -6.73
CA ILE A 49 2.20 -10.73 -6.67
C ILE A 49 1.93 -11.30 -8.07
N LEU A 50 1.10 -10.62 -8.87
CA LEU A 50 0.83 -11.02 -10.25
C LEU A 50 2.09 -10.92 -11.12
N ALA A 51 2.89 -9.86 -10.97
CA ALA A 51 4.15 -9.67 -11.71
C ALA A 51 5.17 -10.79 -11.41
N ILE A 52 5.27 -11.23 -10.16
CA ILE A 52 6.13 -12.36 -9.78
C ILE A 52 5.65 -13.65 -10.46
N ASN A 53 4.35 -13.89 -10.53
CA ASN A 53 3.79 -15.07 -11.19
C ASN A 53 3.95 -15.01 -12.73
N MET A 54 3.96 -13.81 -13.32
CA MET A 54 4.26 -13.61 -14.74
C MET A 54 5.69 -14.02 -15.11
N LEU A 55 6.64 -13.99 -14.16
CA LEU A 55 8.00 -14.45 -14.40
C LEU A 55 8.05 -15.96 -14.75
N ALA A 56 7.30 -16.78 -14.01
CA ALA A 56 7.22 -18.22 -14.30
C ALA A 56 6.64 -18.48 -15.70
N LEU A 57 5.59 -17.74 -16.08
CA LEU A 57 5.01 -17.82 -17.42
C LEU A 57 6.01 -17.37 -18.50
N SER A 58 6.79 -16.33 -18.25
CA SER A 58 7.82 -15.86 -19.18
C SER A 58 8.91 -16.90 -19.42
N ILE A 59 9.31 -17.64 -18.36
CA ILE A 59 10.26 -18.75 -18.47
C ILE A 59 9.69 -19.86 -19.35
N LEU A 60 8.40 -20.20 -19.20
CA LEU A 60 7.74 -21.20 -20.06
C LEU A 60 7.74 -20.76 -21.51
N VAL A 61 7.32 -19.52 -21.79
CA VAL A 61 7.28 -18.97 -23.16
C VAL A 61 8.67 -18.96 -23.79
N ALA A 62 9.69 -18.51 -23.05
CA ALA A 62 11.08 -18.51 -23.51
C ALA A 62 11.57 -19.94 -23.78
N GLY A 63 11.23 -20.92 -22.95
CA GLY A 63 11.56 -22.33 -23.15
C GLY A 63 10.92 -22.92 -24.41
N VAL A 64 9.65 -22.58 -24.68
CA VAL A 64 8.94 -23.03 -25.90
C VAL A 64 9.58 -22.44 -27.16
N LEU A 65 9.91 -21.14 -27.16
CA LEU A 65 10.62 -20.50 -28.28
C LEU A 65 12.00 -21.10 -28.50
N TYR A 66 12.74 -21.29 -27.43
CA TYR A 66 14.05 -21.95 -27.48
C TYR A 66 13.97 -23.37 -28.09
N LEU A 67 12.95 -24.14 -27.73
CA LEU A 67 12.75 -25.48 -28.27
C LEU A 67 12.52 -25.47 -29.79
N GLY A 68 11.80 -24.47 -30.31
CA GLY A 68 11.60 -24.29 -31.74
C GLY A 68 12.91 -24.07 -32.49
N ASP A 69 13.74 -23.16 -32.00
CA ASP A 69 15.07 -22.90 -32.59
C ASP A 69 16.02 -24.10 -32.44
N TYR A 70 15.99 -24.76 -31.30
CA TYR A 70 16.79 -25.94 -31.04
C TYR A 70 16.46 -27.09 -32.00
N ARG A 71 15.16 -27.34 -32.22
CA ARG A 71 14.68 -28.34 -33.20
C ARG A 71 15.20 -28.02 -34.60
N GLN A 72 15.08 -26.79 -35.07
CA GLN A 72 15.56 -26.40 -36.39
C GLN A 72 17.07 -26.56 -36.54
N ASN A 73 17.83 -26.21 -35.51
CA ASN A 73 19.29 -26.34 -35.51
C ASN A 73 19.71 -27.80 -35.54
N LEU A 74 19.01 -28.67 -34.79
CA LEU A 74 19.28 -30.09 -34.77
C LEU A 74 18.99 -30.74 -36.14
N ILE A 75 17.86 -30.40 -36.77
CA ILE A 75 17.52 -30.85 -38.13
C ILE A 75 18.59 -30.40 -39.13
N ARG A 76 19.04 -29.14 -39.08
CA ARG A 76 20.08 -28.60 -39.97
C ARG A 76 21.42 -29.34 -39.79
N ALA A 77 21.80 -29.59 -38.54
CA ALA A 77 23.04 -30.30 -38.20
C ALA A 77 23.01 -31.76 -38.72
N GLU A 78 21.88 -32.46 -38.49
CA GLU A 78 21.71 -33.85 -38.95
C GLU A 78 21.68 -33.94 -40.49
N LEU A 79 21.01 -33.00 -41.17
CA LEU A 79 21.03 -32.93 -42.64
C LEU A 79 22.43 -32.62 -43.19
N ALA A 80 23.21 -31.80 -42.51
CA ALA A 80 24.59 -31.50 -42.88
C ALA A 80 25.51 -32.75 -42.71
N ALA A 81 25.34 -33.49 -41.59
CA ALA A 81 26.05 -34.73 -41.36
C ALA A 81 25.68 -35.79 -42.39
N LEU A 82 24.39 -35.97 -42.66
CA LEU A 82 23.88 -36.91 -43.66
C LEU A 82 24.38 -36.58 -45.06
N ARG A 83 24.46 -35.28 -45.42
CA ARG A 83 25.05 -34.82 -46.67
C ARG A 83 26.53 -35.22 -46.79
N THR A 84 27.31 -34.99 -45.76
CA THR A 84 28.74 -35.35 -45.75
C THR A 84 28.91 -36.86 -45.91
N GLN A 85 28.10 -37.67 -45.22
CA GLN A 85 28.07 -39.09 -45.37
C GLN A 85 27.72 -39.54 -46.79
N ALA A 86 26.67 -38.91 -47.36
CA ALA A 86 26.21 -39.21 -48.74
C ALA A 86 27.32 -38.90 -49.76
N GLN A 87 28.03 -37.78 -49.60
CA GLN A 87 29.15 -37.42 -50.48
C GLN A 87 30.29 -38.41 -50.37
N LEU A 88 30.68 -38.80 -49.14
CA LEU A 88 31.72 -39.83 -48.93
C LEU A 88 31.30 -41.19 -49.58
N PHE A 89 30.08 -41.61 -49.41
CA PHE A 89 29.56 -42.83 -50.00
C PHE A 89 29.49 -42.75 -51.54
N ALA A 90 29.09 -41.59 -52.09
CA ALA A 90 29.06 -41.36 -53.52
C ALA A 90 30.46 -41.42 -54.17
N VAL A 91 31.48 -40.87 -53.51
CA VAL A 91 32.88 -40.98 -53.97
C VAL A 91 33.36 -42.43 -53.93
N ALA A 92 33.13 -43.12 -52.79
CA ALA A 92 33.50 -44.52 -52.66
C ALA A 92 32.83 -45.42 -53.73
N LEU A 93 31.56 -45.21 -54.02
CA LEU A 93 30.84 -45.92 -55.04
C LEU A 93 31.33 -45.60 -56.46
N ALA A 94 31.70 -44.33 -56.73
CA ALA A 94 32.25 -43.89 -58.00
C ALA A 94 33.64 -44.53 -58.29
N GLU A 95 34.49 -44.67 -57.24
CA GLU A 95 35.78 -45.35 -57.35
C GLU A 95 35.63 -46.88 -57.49
N GLY A 96 34.71 -47.46 -56.69
CA GLY A 96 34.42 -48.90 -56.80
C GLY A 96 33.91 -49.32 -58.16
N ALA A 97 33.20 -48.45 -58.86
CA ALA A 97 32.71 -48.72 -60.22
C ALA A 97 33.86 -48.88 -61.24
N MET A 98 35.07 -48.44 -60.91
CA MET A 98 36.26 -48.57 -61.79
C MET A 98 36.77 -49.98 -61.91
N HIS A 99 36.76 -50.72 -60.85
CA HIS A 99 37.21 -52.12 -60.88
C HIS A 99 36.20 -53.06 -61.53
N LEU A 100 34.98 -52.61 -61.79
CA LEU A 100 33.88 -53.39 -62.32
C LEU A 100 33.75 -53.31 -63.86
N ASP A 101 34.29 -52.23 -64.46
CA ASP A 101 34.19 -51.98 -65.91
C ASP A 101 35.17 -52.89 -66.70
N GLN A 102 36.11 -53.57 -66.01
CA GLN A 102 37.09 -54.47 -66.59
C GLN A 102 36.67 -55.94 -66.47
N SER A 103 35.61 -56.28 -65.74
CA SER A 103 35.14 -57.68 -65.57
C SER A 103 33.89 -57.93 -66.37
N SER A 104 33.95 -58.91 -67.21
CA SER A 104 32.91 -59.29 -68.23
C SER A 104 31.62 -59.86 -67.65
N GLU A 105 31.35 -59.79 -66.33
CA GLU A 105 30.15 -60.32 -65.73
C GLU A 105 29.37 -59.28 -64.98
N GLN A 106 28.29 -58.80 -65.54
CA GLN A 106 27.36 -57.82 -64.99
C GLN A 106 26.82 -58.20 -63.60
N GLN A 107 26.77 -59.48 -63.30
CA GLN A 107 26.32 -60.03 -62.02
C GLN A 107 27.32 -59.88 -60.88
N VAL A 108 28.63 -59.98 -61.16
CA VAL A 108 29.72 -59.78 -60.23
C VAL A 108 29.80 -58.30 -59.83
N ALA A 109 29.66 -57.42 -60.82
CA ALA A 109 29.61 -55.95 -60.60
C ALA A 109 28.48 -55.56 -59.69
N THR A 110 27.31 -56.13 -59.81
CA THR A 110 26.14 -55.90 -58.99
C THR A 110 26.34 -56.39 -57.56
N ASN A 111 26.98 -57.53 -57.35
CA ASN A 111 27.23 -58.10 -56.03
C ASN A 111 28.29 -57.26 -55.24
N ILE A 112 29.35 -56.82 -55.88
CA ILE A 112 30.37 -55.96 -55.24
C ILE A 112 29.75 -54.62 -54.86
N ARG A 113 28.99 -54.00 -55.73
CA ARG A 113 28.29 -52.73 -55.44
C ARG A 113 27.35 -52.89 -54.24
N ASN A 114 26.56 -53.97 -54.21
CA ASN A 114 25.66 -54.22 -53.09
C ASN A 114 26.41 -54.52 -51.79
N GLN A 115 27.55 -55.21 -51.85
CA GLN A 115 28.39 -55.49 -50.70
C GLN A 115 29.05 -54.18 -50.12
N MET A 116 29.52 -53.30 -50.99
CA MET A 116 30.05 -51.99 -50.59
C MET A 116 28.96 -51.16 -49.93
N LEU A 117 27.81 -51.01 -50.56
CA LEU A 117 26.71 -50.24 -50.04
C LEU A 117 26.24 -50.77 -48.67
N ARG A 118 26.17 -52.12 -48.54
CA ARG A 118 25.87 -52.75 -47.24
C ARG A 118 26.86 -52.41 -46.16
N ARG A 119 28.14 -52.51 -46.38
CA ARG A 119 29.20 -52.18 -45.40
C ARG A 119 29.13 -50.70 -44.95
N LEU A 120 28.86 -49.80 -45.85
CA LEU A 120 28.74 -48.37 -45.57
C LEU A 120 27.49 -48.05 -44.74
N VAL A 121 26.39 -48.73 -45.02
CA VAL A 121 25.12 -48.53 -44.35
C VAL A 121 25.07 -49.17 -42.96
N ASP A 122 25.60 -50.39 -42.81
CA ASP A 122 25.63 -51.13 -41.54
C ASP A 122 26.39 -50.34 -40.46
N ALA A 123 27.39 -49.56 -40.85
CA ALA A 123 28.20 -48.71 -39.93
C ALA A 123 27.45 -47.44 -39.47
N THR A 124 26.47 -46.95 -40.21
CA THR A 124 25.85 -45.62 -40.01
C THR A 124 24.39 -45.64 -39.63
N GLY A 125 23.70 -46.81 -39.73
CA GLY A 125 22.29 -46.95 -39.46
C GLY A 125 21.37 -46.13 -40.40
N THR A 126 21.92 -45.72 -41.57
CA THR A 126 21.18 -44.97 -42.58
C THR A 126 20.65 -45.91 -43.67
N ARG A 127 19.55 -45.58 -44.30
CA ARG A 127 19.10 -46.28 -45.48
C ARG A 127 19.65 -45.62 -46.74
N ALA A 128 20.26 -46.41 -47.64
CA ALA A 128 20.81 -45.91 -48.88
C ALA A 128 20.05 -46.53 -50.07
N ARG A 129 19.70 -45.67 -51.03
CA ARG A 129 19.13 -46.01 -52.31
C ARG A 129 20.01 -45.44 -53.43
N LEU A 130 20.40 -46.29 -54.32
CA LEU A 130 21.20 -45.90 -55.48
C LEU A 130 20.33 -45.96 -56.74
N PHE A 131 20.26 -44.87 -57.45
CA PHE A 131 19.56 -44.73 -58.73
C PHE A 131 20.58 -44.64 -59.85
N ASN A 132 20.27 -45.33 -60.98
CA ASN A 132 21.10 -45.23 -62.18
C ASN A 132 20.82 -43.93 -62.96
N ARG A 133 21.56 -43.68 -64.01
CA ARG A 133 21.40 -42.47 -64.82
C ARG A 133 20.01 -42.38 -65.50
N ALA A 134 19.32 -43.45 -65.72
CA ALA A 134 17.95 -43.49 -66.26
C ALA A 134 16.88 -43.21 -65.18
N GLY A 135 17.29 -43.10 -63.91
CA GLY A 135 16.36 -42.88 -62.81
C GLY A 135 15.76 -44.11 -62.19
N GLU A 136 16.21 -45.32 -62.60
CA GLU A 136 15.73 -46.58 -62.06
C GLU A 136 16.50 -46.94 -60.79
N LEU A 137 15.85 -47.61 -59.83
CA LEU A 137 16.45 -48.12 -58.63
C LEU A 137 17.49 -49.22 -58.92
N ALA A 138 18.75 -48.95 -58.72
CA ALA A 138 19.87 -49.88 -58.96
C ALA A 138 20.20 -50.68 -57.69
N ALA A 139 20.00 -50.15 -56.49
CA ALA A 139 20.22 -50.85 -55.22
C ALA A 139 19.46 -50.16 -54.07
N ASP A 140 18.92 -50.93 -53.13
CA ASP A 140 18.37 -50.44 -51.87
C ASP A 140 18.90 -51.28 -50.70
N SER A 141 19.49 -50.63 -49.72
CA SER A 141 20.09 -51.27 -48.54
C SER A 141 19.10 -52.08 -47.71
N ARG A 142 17.81 -51.79 -47.81
CA ARG A 142 16.77 -52.53 -47.10
C ARG A 142 16.70 -53.98 -47.54
N TYR A 143 17.06 -54.28 -48.78
CA TYR A 143 16.98 -55.66 -49.35
C TYR A 143 18.29 -56.46 -49.16
N PHE A 144 19.37 -55.88 -48.56
CA PHE A 144 20.67 -56.52 -48.40
C PHE A 144 20.77 -57.50 -47.24
N GLY A 145 19.79 -57.93 -46.63
CA GLY A 145 19.95 -58.78 -45.45
C GLY A 145 18.83 -59.78 -45.21
N LYS A 146 17.79 -59.68 -46.02
CA LYS A 146 16.60 -60.49 -45.81
C LYS A 146 16.33 -61.34 -47.06
N THR A 147 16.50 -62.63 -46.92
CA THR A 147 15.79 -63.58 -47.78
C THR A 147 14.32 -63.15 -47.83
N ARG A 148 13.66 -63.15 -48.95
CA ARG A 148 12.30 -62.66 -49.22
C ARG A 148 11.20 -63.10 -48.23
N GLN A 149 11.53 -63.67 -47.06
CA GLN A 149 10.62 -64.24 -46.06
C GLN A 149 10.92 -63.84 -44.60
N ALA A 150 11.84 -62.85 -44.32
CA ALA A 150 12.00 -62.43 -42.97
C ALA A 150 10.85 -61.44 -42.58
N VAL A 151 9.86 -61.98 -41.92
CA VAL A 151 8.85 -61.18 -41.19
C VAL A 151 9.60 -60.36 -40.17
N GLU A 152 9.57 -59.03 -40.29
CA GLU A 152 10.06 -58.13 -39.30
C GLU A 152 9.13 -58.22 -38.09
N VAL A 153 9.56 -58.89 -37.02
CA VAL A 153 8.81 -58.96 -35.78
C VAL A 153 9.04 -57.61 -35.13
N GLU A 154 8.14 -56.68 -35.41
CA GLU A 154 8.03 -55.46 -34.62
C GLU A 154 7.60 -55.90 -33.22
N GLN A 155 8.47 -55.70 -32.24
CA GLN A 155 8.08 -55.92 -30.85
C GLN A 155 6.99 -54.90 -30.52
N LEU A 156 5.74 -55.35 -30.57
CA LEU A 156 4.65 -54.54 -30.00
C LEU A 156 4.97 -54.27 -28.54
N PRO A 157 4.81 -53.03 -28.10
CA PRO A 157 4.93 -52.70 -26.66
C PRO A 157 4.03 -53.66 -25.87
N PRO A 158 4.47 -54.12 -24.68
CA PRO A 158 3.70 -55.08 -23.89
C PRO A 158 2.29 -54.51 -23.64
N PRO A 159 1.24 -55.36 -23.75
CA PRO A 159 -0.14 -54.93 -23.53
C PRO A 159 -0.28 -54.43 -22.08
N GLY A 160 -0.62 -53.16 -21.91
CA GLY A 160 -0.79 -52.52 -20.61
C GLY A 160 0.11 -51.30 -20.37
N THR A 161 1.01 -50.94 -21.30
CA THR A 161 1.79 -49.70 -21.22
C THR A 161 1.12 -48.50 -21.91
N ALA A 162 -0.19 -48.60 -22.18
CA ALA A 162 -0.99 -47.39 -22.39
C ALA A 162 -1.09 -46.64 -21.04
N GLN A 163 -0.02 -46.02 -20.66
CA GLN A 163 0.08 -45.21 -19.45
C GLN A 163 -0.63 -43.87 -19.71
N GLY A 164 -1.95 -43.85 -19.48
CA GLY A 164 -2.67 -42.62 -19.25
C GLY A 164 -2.26 -42.02 -17.88
N GLY A 165 -1.00 -41.72 -17.73
CA GLY A 165 -0.49 -41.03 -16.55
C GLY A 165 -0.74 -39.52 -16.62
N ALA A 166 -0.74 -38.85 -15.49
CA ALA A 166 -0.82 -37.40 -15.44
C ALA A 166 0.26 -36.69 -16.31
N ALA A 167 1.35 -37.40 -16.63
CA ALA A 167 2.37 -36.96 -17.55
C ALA A 167 1.88 -36.88 -19.00
N ASP A 168 1.12 -37.90 -19.47
CA ASP A 168 0.63 -37.92 -20.84
C ASP A 168 -0.41 -36.82 -21.09
N THR A 169 -1.27 -36.54 -20.11
CA THR A 169 -2.22 -35.41 -20.20
C THR A 169 -1.51 -34.05 -20.21
N LEU A 170 -0.40 -33.90 -19.49
CA LEU A 170 0.44 -32.72 -19.53
C LEU A 170 1.18 -32.57 -20.88
N PHE A 171 1.67 -33.67 -21.45
CA PHE A 171 2.28 -33.67 -22.78
C PHE A 171 1.27 -33.34 -23.87
N ASP A 172 0.06 -33.91 -23.83
CA ASP A 172 -1.02 -33.59 -24.74
C ASP A 172 -1.45 -32.11 -24.66
N PHE A 173 -1.51 -31.57 -23.46
CA PHE A 173 -1.81 -30.15 -23.25
C PHE A 173 -0.67 -29.25 -23.80
N TYR A 174 0.58 -29.64 -23.53
CA TYR A 174 1.75 -28.92 -24.05
C TYR A 174 1.78 -28.98 -25.59
N ASP A 175 1.55 -30.13 -26.22
CA ASP A 175 1.51 -30.27 -27.67
C ASP A 175 0.33 -29.52 -28.30
N ARG A 176 -0.77 -29.36 -27.57
CA ARG A 176 -1.90 -28.56 -28.03
C ARG A 176 -1.56 -27.07 -28.06
N ILE A 177 -0.81 -26.58 -27.06
CA ILE A 177 -0.34 -25.19 -26.99
C ILE A 177 0.72 -24.95 -28.07
N THR A 178 1.68 -25.83 -28.22
CA THR A 178 2.77 -25.67 -29.20
C THR A 178 2.31 -25.75 -30.65
N ARG A 179 1.25 -26.52 -30.93
CA ARG A 179 0.60 -26.54 -32.25
C ARG A 179 -0.09 -25.21 -32.61
N TRP A 180 -0.42 -24.42 -31.65
CA TRP A 180 -1.04 -23.10 -31.86
C TRP A 180 0.00 -22.00 -32.16
N LEU A 181 1.31 -22.23 -31.90
CA LEU A 181 2.37 -21.29 -32.26
C LEU A 181 2.71 -21.39 -33.75
N PRO A 182 2.84 -20.23 -34.45
CA PRO A 182 3.25 -20.23 -35.87
C PRO A 182 4.71 -20.67 -35.99
N GLY A 183 4.94 -21.78 -36.69
CA GLY A 183 6.30 -22.30 -36.93
C GLY A 183 6.38 -23.72 -37.54
N SER A 184 5.27 -24.42 -37.72
CA SER A 184 5.27 -25.71 -38.43
C SER A 184 5.32 -25.46 -39.94
N LEU A 185 6.50 -25.67 -40.51
CA LEU A 185 6.61 -25.76 -41.97
C LEU A 185 5.70 -26.92 -42.46
N PRO A 186 4.91 -26.71 -43.51
CA PRO A 186 4.14 -27.79 -44.10
C PRO A 186 5.11 -28.80 -44.69
N LEU A 187 5.30 -29.92 -43.97
CA LEU A 187 6.15 -31.00 -44.42
C LEU A 187 5.34 -31.90 -45.37
N THR A 188 5.94 -32.23 -46.54
CA THR A 188 5.37 -33.17 -47.45
C THR A 188 5.35 -34.57 -46.82
N HIS A 189 4.24 -35.30 -46.91
CA HIS A 189 4.15 -36.64 -46.34
C HIS A 189 5.03 -37.62 -47.11
N TYR A 190 5.84 -38.38 -46.37
CA TYR A 190 6.66 -39.46 -46.94
C TYR A 190 5.77 -40.70 -47.19
N ARG A 191 5.75 -41.14 -48.45
CA ARG A 191 5.07 -42.38 -48.85
C ARG A 191 6.12 -43.39 -49.28
N GLU A 192 6.09 -44.56 -48.71
CA GLU A 192 6.97 -45.63 -49.16
C GLU A 192 6.38 -46.30 -50.41
N ILE A 193 7.16 -46.34 -51.51
CA ILE A 193 6.78 -46.90 -52.79
C ILE A 193 7.59 -48.20 -52.97
N PRO A 194 6.96 -49.32 -53.26
CA PRO A 194 7.64 -50.62 -53.39
C PRO A 194 8.75 -50.67 -54.46
N ASP A 195 8.51 -50.05 -55.62
CA ASP A 195 9.50 -49.91 -56.69
C ASP A 195 9.66 -48.45 -57.06
N PRO A 196 10.49 -47.71 -56.29
CA PRO A 196 10.60 -46.29 -56.47
C PRO A 196 11.45 -45.89 -57.66
N SER A 197 11.00 -44.90 -58.40
CA SER A 197 11.72 -44.23 -59.48
C SER A 197 12.27 -42.89 -59.02
N ALA A 198 13.24 -42.37 -59.75
CA ALA A 198 13.76 -41.01 -59.50
C ALA A 198 12.66 -39.94 -59.56
N THR A 199 11.59 -40.14 -60.32
CA THR A 199 10.45 -39.22 -60.44
C THR A 199 9.64 -39.08 -59.17
N ASP A 200 9.70 -40.07 -58.26
CA ASP A 200 9.00 -40.03 -56.97
C ASP A 200 9.74 -39.18 -55.92
N TYR A 201 11.01 -38.84 -56.20
CA TYR A 201 11.88 -38.13 -55.27
C TYR A 201 12.53 -36.91 -55.96
N PRO A 202 11.98 -35.71 -55.79
CA PRO A 202 12.52 -34.48 -56.41
C PRO A 202 14.00 -34.27 -56.13
N GLU A 203 14.47 -34.67 -54.92
CA GLU A 203 15.89 -34.59 -54.54
C GLU A 203 16.78 -35.52 -55.39
N VAL A 204 16.28 -36.65 -55.82
CA VAL A 204 17.03 -37.57 -56.69
C VAL A 204 17.12 -36.99 -58.11
N ILE A 205 16.05 -36.37 -58.61
CA ILE A 205 16.08 -35.67 -59.91
C ILE A 205 17.13 -34.55 -59.91
N SER A 206 17.16 -33.72 -58.84
CA SER A 206 18.16 -32.66 -58.69
C SER A 206 19.58 -33.24 -58.63
N ALA A 207 19.78 -34.35 -57.93
CA ALA A 207 21.08 -35.03 -57.86
C ALA A 207 21.51 -35.58 -59.22
N LEU A 208 20.60 -36.10 -60.03
CA LEU A 208 20.88 -36.51 -61.42
C LEU A 208 21.22 -35.36 -62.35
N MET A 209 20.79 -34.12 -62.01
CA MET A 209 21.19 -32.88 -62.69
C MET A 209 22.53 -32.30 -62.17
N GLY A 210 23.05 -32.85 -61.10
CA GLY A 210 24.36 -32.47 -60.52
C GLY A 210 24.29 -31.64 -59.22
N ASP A 211 23.09 -31.40 -58.68
CA ASP A 211 22.89 -30.58 -57.52
C ASP A 211 22.61 -31.44 -56.24
N ASP A 212 23.27 -31.14 -55.15
CA ASP A 212 22.99 -31.74 -53.85
C ASP A 212 21.68 -31.18 -53.25
N THR A 213 20.70 -32.01 -52.95
CA THR A 213 19.42 -31.56 -52.41
C THR A 213 19.08 -32.25 -51.09
N LYS A 214 18.50 -31.47 -50.19
CA LYS A 214 18.09 -31.88 -48.83
C LYS A 214 16.58 -31.70 -48.72
N VAL A 215 15.86 -32.72 -48.24
CA VAL A 215 14.42 -32.67 -48.02
C VAL A 215 14.09 -33.27 -46.66
N VAL A 216 13.14 -32.65 -45.97
CA VAL A 216 12.53 -33.20 -44.73
C VAL A 216 11.09 -33.55 -45.06
N ARG A 217 10.67 -34.77 -44.72
CA ARG A 217 9.32 -35.23 -44.90
C ARG A 217 8.71 -35.70 -43.59
N SER A 218 7.41 -35.53 -43.42
CA SER A 218 6.71 -36.16 -42.28
C SER A 218 6.46 -37.63 -42.57
N PHE A 219 6.67 -38.45 -41.57
CA PHE A 219 6.41 -39.89 -41.59
C PHE A 219 5.59 -40.22 -40.34
N GLU A 220 4.44 -40.86 -40.50
CA GLU A 220 3.50 -41.14 -39.41
C GLU A 220 3.15 -39.90 -38.51
N GLN A 221 2.47 -40.11 -37.37
CA GLN A 221 1.79 -39.02 -36.67
C GLN A 221 2.72 -37.97 -36.02
N ASP A 222 4.03 -38.14 -35.93
CA ASP A 222 4.95 -37.09 -35.38
C ASP A 222 6.43 -37.33 -35.74
N SER A 223 6.75 -38.40 -36.49
CA SER A 223 8.12 -38.67 -36.92
C SER A 223 8.44 -38.01 -38.26
N MET A 224 9.71 -37.73 -38.46
CA MET A 224 10.22 -37.14 -39.70
C MET A 224 11.25 -38.06 -40.31
N ILE A 225 11.34 -38.03 -41.63
CA ILE A 225 12.44 -38.64 -42.38
C ILE A 225 13.27 -37.54 -43.00
N LEU A 226 14.55 -37.55 -42.68
CA LEU A 226 15.57 -36.73 -43.30
C LEU A 226 16.07 -37.45 -44.55
N SER A 227 16.04 -36.77 -45.69
CA SER A 227 16.48 -37.29 -46.98
C SER A 227 17.51 -36.35 -47.60
N VAL A 228 18.59 -36.91 -48.09
CA VAL A 228 19.62 -36.19 -48.85
C VAL A 228 19.97 -37.01 -50.08
N ALA A 229 19.94 -36.38 -51.25
CA ALA A 229 20.40 -36.98 -52.48
C ALA A 229 21.64 -36.24 -53.01
N VAL A 230 22.62 -36.99 -53.43
CA VAL A 230 23.89 -36.48 -53.99
C VAL A 230 24.21 -37.19 -55.30
N PRO A 231 24.85 -36.52 -56.27
CA PRO A 231 25.30 -37.14 -57.52
C PRO A 231 26.45 -38.11 -57.28
N VAL A 232 26.36 -39.28 -57.83
CA VAL A 232 27.51 -40.21 -57.98
C VAL A 232 28.17 -39.84 -59.29
N GLN A 233 29.28 -39.07 -59.19
CA GLN A 233 29.92 -38.52 -60.38
C GLN A 233 31.41 -38.89 -60.43
N ARG A 234 31.91 -39.07 -61.67
CA ARG A 234 33.32 -39.28 -61.93
C ARG A 234 33.75 -38.51 -63.18
N TYR A 235 34.88 -37.77 -63.11
CA TYR A 235 35.37 -36.93 -64.20
C TYR A 235 34.28 -36.02 -64.84
N LYS A 236 33.45 -35.37 -63.99
CA LYS A 236 32.29 -34.56 -64.39
C LYS A 236 31.15 -35.33 -65.09
N ARG A 237 31.21 -36.67 -65.15
CA ARG A 237 30.13 -37.49 -65.66
C ARG A 237 29.27 -38.03 -64.51
N ILE A 238 27.99 -37.77 -64.51
CA ILE A 238 27.05 -38.30 -63.55
C ILE A 238 26.74 -39.76 -63.92
N LEU A 239 27.04 -40.67 -63.03
CA LEU A 239 26.81 -42.11 -63.17
C LEU A 239 25.48 -42.52 -62.59
N GLY A 240 24.93 -41.76 -61.62
CA GLY A 240 23.70 -41.99 -60.95
C GLY A 240 23.51 -41.05 -59.78
N ALA A 241 22.53 -41.30 -58.93
CA ALA A 241 22.28 -40.55 -57.71
C ALA A 241 22.20 -41.48 -56.50
N LEU A 242 22.83 -41.07 -55.39
CA LEU A 242 22.75 -41.75 -54.10
C LEU A 242 21.82 -40.94 -53.18
N MET A 243 20.77 -41.57 -52.72
CA MET A 243 19.84 -41.04 -51.74
C MET A 243 20.08 -41.73 -50.38
N LEU A 244 20.39 -40.96 -49.35
CA LEU A 244 20.41 -41.41 -47.97
C LEU A 244 19.18 -40.92 -47.23
N THR A 245 18.56 -41.82 -46.46
CA THR A 245 17.46 -41.49 -45.57
C THR A 245 17.73 -41.94 -44.16
N LYS A 246 17.37 -41.08 -43.18
CA LYS A 246 17.50 -41.36 -41.74
C LYS A 246 16.22 -40.96 -41.02
N PRO A 247 15.63 -41.82 -40.15
CA PRO A 247 14.49 -41.44 -39.31
C PRO A 247 14.91 -40.41 -38.26
N SER A 248 13.96 -39.57 -37.82
CA SER A 248 14.20 -38.54 -36.84
C SER A 248 14.23 -39.01 -35.39
N SER A 249 14.16 -40.32 -35.14
CA SER A 249 14.09 -40.86 -33.77
C SER A 249 15.16 -40.34 -32.81
N THR A 250 16.38 -40.09 -33.28
CA THR A 250 17.46 -39.49 -32.50
C THR A 250 17.15 -38.04 -32.14
N ILE A 251 16.55 -37.28 -33.05
CA ILE A 251 16.13 -35.89 -32.85
C ILE A 251 14.96 -35.85 -31.85
N ASP A 252 13.98 -36.74 -32.04
CA ASP A 252 12.77 -36.80 -31.23
C ASP A 252 13.08 -37.12 -29.77
N ASN A 253 14.00 -38.07 -29.52
CA ASN A 253 14.49 -38.38 -28.17
C ASN A 253 15.23 -37.20 -27.54
N ALA A 254 16.11 -36.51 -28.26
CA ALA A 254 16.82 -35.32 -27.76
C ALA A 254 15.84 -34.17 -27.48
N LEU A 255 14.77 -34.02 -28.25
CA LEU A 255 13.72 -33.03 -27.99
C LEU A 255 12.90 -33.39 -26.76
N LEU A 256 12.62 -34.67 -26.50
CA LEU A 256 11.93 -35.12 -25.29
C LEU A 256 12.72 -34.78 -24.04
N ASP A 257 14.03 -35.00 -24.03
CA ASP A 257 14.89 -34.65 -22.90
C ASP A 257 14.86 -33.16 -22.61
N VAL A 258 14.99 -32.31 -23.63
CA VAL A 258 14.92 -30.85 -23.49
C VAL A 258 13.51 -30.39 -23.04
N ARG A 259 12.45 -31.00 -23.56
CA ARG A 259 11.07 -30.72 -23.11
C ARG A 259 10.91 -31.03 -21.62
N LEU A 260 11.39 -32.18 -21.16
CA LEU A 260 11.35 -32.57 -19.75
C LEU A 260 12.13 -31.58 -18.86
N ASP A 261 13.27 -31.14 -19.31
CA ASP A 261 14.08 -30.18 -18.55
C ASP A 261 13.40 -28.80 -18.46
N ILE A 262 12.81 -28.32 -19.55
CA ILE A 262 12.00 -27.09 -19.53
C ILE A 262 10.82 -27.24 -18.57
N LEU A 263 10.13 -28.39 -18.59
CA LEU A 263 9.00 -28.64 -17.69
C LEU A 263 9.42 -28.70 -16.22
N LYS A 264 10.57 -29.31 -15.90
CA LYS A 264 11.14 -29.32 -14.55
C LYS A 264 11.46 -27.89 -14.07
N ILE A 265 12.16 -27.09 -14.88
CA ILE A 265 12.51 -25.71 -14.58
C ILE A 265 11.23 -24.88 -14.33
N PHE A 266 10.24 -25.03 -15.19
CA PHE A 266 8.95 -24.36 -15.05
C PHE A 266 8.20 -24.78 -13.77
N GLY A 267 8.19 -26.08 -13.45
CA GLY A 267 7.60 -26.61 -12.22
C GLY A 267 8.25 -26.03 -10.96
N VAL A 268 9.58 -25.96 -10.94
CA VAL A 268 10.33 -25.33 -9.84
C VAL A 268 10.02 -23.83 -9.75
N ALA A 269 9.99 -23.14 -10.89
CA ALA A 269 9.67 -21.71 -10.92
C ALA A 269 8.25 -21.42 -10.38
N ILE A 270 7.25 -22.20 -10.76
CA ILE A 270 5.89 -22.10 -10.23
C ILE A 270 5.86 -22.36 -8.71
N ALA A 271 6.54 -23.40 -8.25
CA ALA A 271 6.58 -23.73 -6.84
C ALA A 271 7.18 -22.56 -6.01
N ILE A 272 8.32 -22.04 -6.45
CA ILE A 272 8.99 -20.90 -5.81
C ILE A 272 8.07 -19.66 -5.81
N THR A 273 7.50 -19.29 -6.96
CA THR A 273 6.64 -18.10 -7.06
C THR A 273 5.37 -18.23 -6.23
N THR A 274 4.79 -19.43 -6.15
CA THR A 274 3.61 -19.70 -5.33
C THR A 274 3.93 -19.57 -3.83
N ILE A 275 5.04 -20.17 -3.38
CA ILE A 275 5.50 -20.09 -1.98
C ILE A 275 5.76 -18.61 -1.62
N LEU A 276 6.49 -17.90 -2.48
CA LEU A 276 6.80 -16.48 -2.27
C LEU A 276 5.53 -15.61 -2.24
N SER A 277 4.56 -15.88 -3.11
CA SER A 277 3.27 -15.18 -3.14
C SER A 277 2.48 -15.40 -1.85
N ILE A 278 2.42 -16.63 -1.35
CA ILE A 278 1.76 -16.95 -0.07
C ILE A 278 2.49 -16.29 1.10
N TYR A 279 3.82 -16.31 1.08
CA TYR A 279 4.64 -15.63 2.10
C TYR A 279 4.35 -14.13 2.14
N LEU A 280 4.43 -13.42 1.00
CA LEU A 280 4.14 -11.99 0.89
C LEU A 280 2.70 -11.65 1.29
N ALA A 281 1.74 -12.48 0.89
CA ALA A 281 0.35 -12.29 1.28
C ALA A 281 0.14 -12.39 2.80
N ARG A 282 0.84 -13.29 3.48
CA ARG A 282 0.73 -13.49 4.94
C ARG A 282 1.52 -12.47 5.73
N THR A 283 2.73 -12.12 5.28
CA THR A 283 3.65 -11.26 6.04
C THR A 283 3.40 -9.77 5.83
N ILE A 284 2.92 -9.36 4.67
CA ILE A 284 2.73 -7.94 4.32
C ILE A 284 1.25 -7.61 4.07
N ALA A 285 0.62 -8.30 3.12
CA ALA A 285 -0.70 -7.88 2.65
C ALA A 285 -1.79 -7.99 3.72
N ARG A 286 -1.82 -9.09 4.48
CA ARG A 286 -2.82 -9.32 5.53
C ARG A 286 -2.68 -8.37 6.72
N PRO A 287 -1.48 -8.16 7.33
CA PRO A 287 -1.31 -7.20 8.42
C PRO A 287 -1.69 -5.78 8.02
N VAL A 288 -1.22 -5.30 6.88
CA VAL A 288 -1.56 -3.94 6.37
C VAL A 288 -3.06 -3.79 6.16
N LYS A 289 -3.73 -4.81 5.58
CA LYS A 289 -5.19 -4.79 5.40
C LYS A 289 -5.93 -4.78 6.74
N ARG A 290 -5.43 -5.48 7.75
CA ARG A 290 -6.02 -5.48 9.11
C ARG A 290 -5.87 -4.13 9.78
N LEU A 291 -4.70 -3.48 9.71
CA LEU A 291 -4.48 -2.14 10.23
C LEU A 291 -5.37 -1.11 9.53
N ALA A 292 -5.44 -1.15 8.19
CA ALA A 292 -6.30 -0.25 7.43
C ALA A 292 -7.79 -0.43 7.75
N ALA A 293 -8.24 -1.66 7.95
CA ALA A 293 -9.63 -1.94 8.33
C ALA A 293 -9.92 -1.47 9.77
N ALA A 294 -8.98 -1.64 10.70
CA ALA A 294 -9.13 -1.16 12.07
C ALA A 294 -9.16 0.38 12.11
N ALA A 295 -8.26 1.06 11.38
CA ALA A 295 -8.27 2.52 11.26
C ALA A 295 -9.59 3.06 10.66
N ASP A 296 -10.15 2.35 9.65
CA ASP A 296 -11.44 2.75 9.04
C ASP A 296 -12.61 2.52 10.01
N ARG A 297 -12.57 1.50 10.86
CA ARG A 297 -13.55 1.29 11.93
C ARG A 297 -13.48 2.37 12.99
N VAL A 298 -12.28 2.68 13.53
CA VAL A 298 -12.10 3.79 14.48
C VAL A 298 -12.63 5.12 13.91
N ARG A 299 -12.49 5.34 12.62
CA ARG A 299 -13.02 6.54 11.96
C ARG A 299 -14.56 6.57 11.90
N ARG A 300 -15.22 5.42 11.73
CA ARG A 300 -16.68 5.34 11.55
C ARG A 300 -17.42 5.14 12.85
N ASP A 301 -16.85 4.35 13.71
CA ASP A 301 -17.46 3.92 14.95
C ASP A 301 -16.74 4.56 16.12
N HIS A 302 -17.46 5.36 16.89
CA HIS A 302 -16.91 6.06 18.05
C HIS A 302 -16.89 5.15 19.29
N SER A 303 -17.05 3.83 19.11
CA SER A 303 -17.02 2.90 20.22
C SER A 303 -15.57 2.62 20.69
N ARG A 304 -15.38 2.64 22.00
CA ARG A 304 -14.09 2.37 22.68
C ARG A 304 -13.60 0.91 22.52
N GLU A 305 -14.46 0.01 22.06
CA GLU A 305 -14.18 -1.42 21.98
C GLU A 305 -13.29 -1.81 20.79
N GLU A 306 -13.10 -0.92 19.82
CA GLU A 306 -12.29 -1.19 18.65
C GLU A 306 -10.79 -1.04 18.93
N HIS A 307 -10.14 -2.19 19.07
CA HIS A 307 -8.69 -2.24 19.30
C HIS A 307 -7.94 -2.32 17.98
N ILE A 308 -6.95 -1.43 17.81
CA ILE A 308 -5.96 -1.56 16.74
C ILE A 308 -5.16 -2.84 16.96
N PRO A 309 -5.04 -3.75 15.95
CA PRO A 309 -4.24 -4.97 16.10
C PRO A 309 -2.82 -4.67 16.55
N ASP A 310 -2.37 -5.42 17.54
CA ASP A 310 -1.03 -5.29 18.08
C ASP A 310 -0.02 -6.07 17.24
N PHE A 311 0.84 -5.35 16.52
CA PHE A 311 1.97 -5.88 15.78
C PHE A 311 3.31 -5.34 16.29
N THR A 312 3.36 -4.80 17.51
CA THR A 312 4.57 -4.19 18.10
C THR A 312 5.71 -5.21 18.33
N ASN A 313 5.40 -6.51 18.37
CA ASN A 313 6.41 -7.57 18.43
C ASN A 313 7.20 -7.76 17.11
N ARG A 314 6.83 -7.04 16.04
CA ARG A 314 7.54 -7.06 14.77
C ARG A 314 8.60 -5.95 14.78
N ASN A 315 9.80 -6.29 14.34
CA ASN A 315 10.91 -5.35 14.18
C ASN A 315 10.99 -4.86 12.73
N ASP A 316 9.84 -4.42 12.16
CA ASP A 316 9.74 -3.90 10.80
C ASP A 316 8.78 -2.69 10.75
N GLU A 317 8.67 -2.07 9.57
CA GLU A 317 7.86 -0.88 9.32
C GLU A 317 6.37 -1.10 9.63
N ILE A 318 5.88 -2.34 9.61
CA ILE A 318 4.50 -2.69 9.98
C ILE A 318 4.33 -2.65 11.50
N GLY A 319 5.35 -3.04 12.24
CA GLY A 319 5.41 -2.89 13.69
C GLY A 319 5.36 -1.42 14.10
N ASP A 320 6.20 -0.59 13.48
CA ASP A 320 6.25 0.85 13.72
C ASP A 320 4.93 1.53 13.37
N LEU A 321 4.33 1.16 12.24
CA LEU A 321 3.00 1.66 11.84
C LEU A 321 1.91 1.28 12.84
N SER A 322 1.95 0.04 13.37
CA SER A 322 1.01 -0.41 14.40
C SER A 322 1.16 0.42 15.67
N LEU A 323 2.39 0.66 16.12
CA LEU A 323 2.69 1.47 17.30
C LEU A 323 2.18 2.91 17.13
N ALA A 324 2.53 3.55 16.02
CA ALA A 324 2.10 4.92 15.71
C ALA A 324 0.58 5.06 15.65
N LEU A 325 -0.11 4.10 15.02
CA LEU A 325 -1.56 4.12 14.90
C LEU A 325 -2.24 3.92 16.27
N ARG A 326 -1.71 3.04 17.12
CA ARG A 326 -2.18 2.85 18.50
C ARG A 326 -1.99 4.11 19.34
N ALA A 327 -0.82 4.74 19.28
CA ALA A 327 -0.53 5.99 19.99
C ALA A 327 -1.48 7.12 19.55
N MET A 328 -1.70 7.26 18.24
CA MET A 328 -2.63 8.24 17.70
C MET A 328 -4.07 7.99 18.19
N THR A 329 -4.51 6.73 18.17
CA THR A 329 -5.85 6.35 18.63
C THR A 329 -6.02 6.60 20.12
N ALA A 330 -5.02 6.27 20.95
CA ALA A 330 -5.04 6.55 22.39
C ALA A 330 -5.13 8.05 22.68
N ALA A 331 -4.34 8.87 21.96
CA ALA A 331 -4.40 10.32 22.09
C ALA A 331 -5.78 10.89 21.69
N LEU A 332 -6.39 10.33 20.63
CA LEU A 332 -7.75 10.71 20.21
C LEU A 332 -8.79 10.42 21.30
N TRP A 333 -8.75 9.23 21.89
CA TRP A 333 -9.67 8.86 22.97
C TRP A 333 -9.49 9.73 24.22
N THR A 334 -8.25 9.98 24.61
CA THR A 334 -7.96 10.90 25.73
C THR A 334 -8.57 12.28 25.50
N ARG A 335 -8.47 12.78 24.26
CA ARG A 335 -9.05 14.08 23.89
C ARG A 335 -10.58 14.03 23.88
N MET A 336 -11.19 12.98 23.39
CA MET A 336 -12.65 12.79 23.41
C MET A 336 -13.18 12.74 24.84
N ASP A 337 -12.54 11.98 25.73
CA ASP A 337 -12.90 11.90 27.15
C ASP A 337 -12.81 13.26 27.84
N ALA A 338 -11.82 14.07 27.48
CA ALA A 338 -11.69 15.43 28.01
C ALA A 338 -12.84 16.33 27.54
N ILE A 339 -13.26 16.20 26.26
CA ILE A 339 -14.38 16.95 25.69
C ILE A 339 -15.70 16.52 26.33
N GLU A 340 -15.95 15.21 26.48
CA GLU A 340 -17.17 14.69 27.11
C GLU A 340 -17.30 15.16 28.57
N ARG A 341 -16.22 15.05 29.34
CA ARG A 341 -16.18 15.57 30.74
C ARG A 341 -16.46 17.06 30.76
N PHE A 342 -15.79 17.84 29.89
CA PHE A 342 -16.02 19.27 29.80
C PHE A 342 -17.49 19.62 29.48
N ALA A 343 -18.11 18.93 28.51
CA ALA A 343 -19.50 19.16 28.16
C ALA A 343 -20.46 18.82 29.32
N ALA A 344 -20.18 17.75 30.05
CA ALA A 344 -20.97 17.37 31.23
C ALA A 344 -20.85 18.44 32.34
N ASP A 345 -19.62 18.89 32.63
CA ASP A 345 -19.35 19.91 33.64
C ASP A 345 -20.02 21.26 33.30
N VAL A 346 -19.91 21.69 32.04
CA VAL A 346 -20.60 22.89 31.52
C VAL A 346 -22.12 22.77 31.68
N ALA A 347 -22.70 21.62 31.32
CA ALA A 347 -24.14 21.41 31.45
C ALA A 347 -24.59 21.50 32.92
N HIS A 348 -23.82 20.96 33.84
CA HIS A 348 -24.10 21.07 35.28
C HIS A 348 -23.98 22.50 35.80
N GLU A 349 -22.94 23.23 35.41
CA GLU A 349 -22.73 24.61 35.86
C GLU A 349 -23.71 25.64 35.24
N ILE A 350 -24.24 25.38 34.06
CA ILE A 350 -25.33 26.18 33.50
C ILE A 350 -26.68 25.85 34.17
N LYS A 351 -26.94 24.56 34.49
CA LYS A 351 -28.21 24.13 35.09
C LYS A 351 -28.42 24.71 36.49
N ASN A 352 -27.33 24.89 37.29
CA ASN A 352 -27.38 25.39 38.64
C ASN A 352 -27.98 26.81 38.72
N PRO A 353 -27.42 27.85 38.06
CA PRO A 353 -27.98 29.20 38.08
C PRO A 353 -29.37 29.28 37.39
N LEU A 354 -29.62 28.49 36.33
CA LEU A 354 -30.93 28.44 35.71
C LEU A 354 -32.01 27.94 36.67
N THR A 355 -31.70 26.97 37.53
CA THR A 355 -32.62 26.45 38.53
C THR A 355 -32.89 27.48 39.63
N SER A 356 -31.85 28.15 40.10
CA SER A 356 -31.95 29.25 41.07
C SER A 356 -32.79 30.40 40.51
N LEU A 357 -32.49 30.84 39.29
CA LEU A 357 -33.20 31.91 38.57
C LEU A 357 -34.70 31.59 38.40
N ARG A 358 -35.03 30.36 37.98
CA ARG A 358 -36.43 29.90 37.87
C ARG A 358 -37.14 29.95 39.21
N SER A 359 -36.52 29.45 40.28
CA SER A 359 -37.08 29.47 41.63
C SER A 359 -37.28 30.89 42.15
N ALA A 360 -36.32 31.80 41.92
CA ALA A 360 -36.41 33.21 42.31
C ALA A 360 -37.54 33.93 41.58
N VAL A 361 -37.69 33.71 40.26
CA VAL A 361 -38.79 34.27 39.46
C VAL A 361 -40.15 33.75 39.89
N GLU A 362 -40.30 32.44 40.10
CA GLU A 362 -41.56 31.84 40.59
C GLU A 362 -41.95 32.36 41.98
N THR A 363 -40.95 32.57 42.85
CA THR A 363 -41.18 33.12 44.20
C THR A 363 -41.52 34.60 44.12
N ALA A 364 -40.82 35.38 43.32
CA ALA A 364 -41.05 36.83 43.15
C ALA A 364 -42.48 37.11 42.64
N SER A 365 -43.03 36.23 41.81
CA SER A 365 -44.39 36.36 41.32
C SER A 365 -45.48 36.17 42.40
N ARG A 366 -45.14 35.55 43.53
CA ARG A 366 -46.10 35.22 44.65
C ARG A 366 -45.94 36.13 45.85
N VAL A 367 -44.76 36.71 46.03
CA VAL A 367 -44.42 37.57 47.19
C VAL A 367 -44.95 38.98 46.95
N LYS A 368 -45.63 39.57 47.94
CA LYS A 368 -46.18 40.95 47.90
C LYS A 368 -45.32 41.96 48.67
N ASP A 369 -44.37 41.47 49.47
CA ASP A 369 -43.47 42.31 50.25
C ASP A 369 -42.39 42.95 49.36
N PRO A 370 -42.29 44.26 49.27
CA PRO A 370 -41.34 44.99 48.42
C PRO A 370 -39.86 44.69 48.76
N ASP A 371 -39.55 44.41 50.02
CA ASP A 371 -38.16 44.13 50.42
C ASP A 371 -37.75 42.73 50.02
N GLN A 372 -38.63 41.78 50.14
CA GLN A 372 -38.38 40.44 49.64
C GLN A 372 -38.32 40.40 48.11
N GLN A 373 -39.17 41.18 47.42
CA GLN A 373 -39.10 41.30 45.96
C GLN A 373 -37.76 41.88 45.50
N ARG A 374 -37.24 42.93 46.18
CA ARG A 374 -35.89 43.49 45.88
C ARG A 374 -34.78 42.47 46.05
N LYS A 375 -34.85 41.66 47.11
CA LYS A 375 -33.86 40.61 47.37
C LYS A 375 -33.90 39.50 46.30
N LEU A 376 -35.12 39.09 45.85
CA LEU A 376 -35.25 38.12 44.77
C LEU A 376 -34.78 38.66 43.44
N MET A 377 -35.01 39.97 43.15
CA MET A 377 -34.50 40.64 41.96
C MET A 377 -32.98 40.73 41.95
N SER A 378 -32.35 40.95 43.10
CA SER A 378 -30.89 40.91 43.24
C SER A 378 -30.32 39.52 42.95
N ILE A 379 -30.96 38.44 43.43
CA ILE A 379 -30.57 37.07 43.12
C ILE A 379 -30.65 36.78 41.59
N ILE A 380 -31.74 37.24 40.94
CA ILE A 380 -31.90 37.12 39.51
C ILE A 380 -30.80 37.83 38.74
N GLN A 381 -30.48 39.07 39.13
CA GLN A 381 -29.39 39.84 38.50
C GLN A 381 -28.02 39.17 38.68
N ASP A 382 -27.76 38.68 39.88
CA ASP A 382 -26.52 37.99 40.19
C ASP A 382 -26.35 36.70 39.38
N ASP A 383 -27.40 35.90 39.26
CA ASP A 383 -27.39 34.66 38.47
C ASP A 383 -27.27 34.91 36.95
N VAL A 384 -27.90 36.00 36.42
CA VAL A 384 -27.73 36.43 35.02
C VAL A 384 -26.29 36.85 34.77
N GLY A 385 -25.72 37.67 35.65
CA GLY A 385 -24.31 38.11 35.57
C GLY A 385 -23.31 36.92 35.68
N ARG A 386 -23.67 35.89 36.45
CA ARG A 386 -22.87 34.66 36.52
C ARG A 386 -22.93 33.87 35.22
N LEU A 387 -24.11 33.74 34.61
CA LEU A 387 -24.27 33.04 33.32
C LEU A 387 -23.51 33.74 32.20
N ASP A 388 -23.54 35.08 32.15
CA ASP A 388 -22.82 35.85 31.14
C ASP A 388 -21.30 35.63 31.24
N ARG A 389 -20.74 35.67 32.47
CA ARG A 389 -19.33 35.35 32.70
C ARG A 389 -18.97 33.90 32.35
N LEU A 390 -19.83 32.93 32.73
CA LEU A 390 -19.62 31.52 32.42
C LEU A 390 -19.57 31.27 30.92
N ILE A 391 -20.47 31.89 30.14
CA ILE A 391 -20.51 31.79 28.68
C ILE A 391 -19.25 32.40 28.06
N SER A 392 -18.81 33.56 28.58
CA SER A 392 -17.58 34.21 28.13
C SER A 392 -16.36 33.33 28.40
N ASP A 393 -16.25 32.78 29.61
CA ASP A 393 -15.13 31.94 30.02
C ASP A 393 -15.11 30.59 29.22
N ILE A 394 -16.26 30.01 28.92
CA ILE A 394 -16.39 28.83 28.05
C ILE A 394 -15.93 29.14 26.62
N SER A 395 -16.36 30.30 26.08
CA SER A 395 -15.94 30.78 24.76
C SER A 395 -14.42 30.98 24.69
N ASP A 396 -13.84 31.62 25.71
CA ASP A 396 -12.41 31.85 25.81
C ASP A 396 -11.63 30.51 25.93
N ALA A 397 -12.09 29.59 26.78
CA ALA A 397 -11.49 28.26 26.91
C ALA A 397 -11.56 27.43 25.61
N SER A 398 -12.66 27.53 24.88
CA SER A 398 -12.83 26.84 23.59
C SER A 398 -11.91 27.40 22.48
N ARG A 399 -11.65 28.70 22.46
CA ARG A 399 -10.76 29.36 21.51
C ARG A 399 -9.28 29.17 21.86
N LEU A 400 -8.99 29.03 23.14
CA LEU A 400 -7.62 28.94 23.66
C LEU A 400 -6.84 27.80 23.01
N ASP A 401 -7.39 26.58 22.92
CA ASP A 401 -6.75 25.44 22.31
C ASP A 401 -6.36 25.68 20.82
N ALA A 402 -7.23 26.38 20.09
CA ALA A 402 -7.00 26.70 18.69
C ALA A 402 -5.94 27.78 18.48
N GLU A 403 -5.92 28.78 19.39
CA GLU A 403 -4.95 29.89 19.37
C GLU A 403 -3.56 29.43 19.81
N LEU A 404 -3.46 28.65 20.89
CA LEU A 404 -2.21 28.08 21.38
C LEU A 404 -1.50 27.20 20.35
N SER A 405 -2.28 26.55 19.47
CA SER A 405 -1.74 25.69 18.40
C SER A 405 -1.26 26.46 17.15
N ARG A 406 -1.66 27.73 16.97
CA ARG A 406 -1.43 28.49 15.73
C ARG A 406 -0.57 29.75 15.93
N SER A 407 -0.51 30.28 17.15
CA SER A 407 0.15 31.57 17.40
C SER A 407 1.66 31.44 17.57
N HIS A 408 2.38 32.41 17.04
CA HIS A 408 3.83 32.53 17.24
C HIS A 408 4.08 33.16 18.60
N ARG A 409 5.03 32.59 19.34
CA ARG A 409 5.51 33.16 20.59
C ARG A 409 6.53 34.25 20.25
N GLU A 410 6.39 35.43 20.83
CA GLU A 410 7.31 36.54 20.65
C GLU A 410 8.03 36.87 21.96
N PRO A 411 9.27 37.38 21.93
CA PRO A 411 9.94 37.88 23.12
C PRO A 411 9.19 39.09 23.66
N MET A 412 8.78 39.05 24.93
CA MET A 412 8.07 40.13 25.60
C MET A 412 8.71 40.50 26.94
N ASP A 413 8.51 41.75 27.37
CA ASP A 413 8.93 42.22 28.66
C ASP A 413 7.86 41.99 29.74
N LEU A 414 8.10 40.98 30.57
CA LEU A 414 7.19 40.60 31.64
C LEU A 414 7.14 41.65 32.75
N ALA A 415 8.25 42.39 33.00
CA ALA A 415 8.30 43.43 34.00
C ALA A 415 7.39 44.61 33.64
N GLY A 416 7.47 45.08 32.38
CA GLY A 416 6.59 46.14 31.87
C GLY A 416 5.12 45.76 31.92
N MET A 417 4.80 44.51 31.56
CA MET A 417 3.43 43.99 31.63
C MET A 417 2.90 43.96 33.08
N LEU A 418 3.67 43.44 34.04
CA LEU A 418 3.27 43.39 35.45
C LEU A 418 3.11 44.80 36.04
N SER A 419 3.99 45.76 35.66
CA SER A 419 3.85 47.17 36.06
C SER A 419 2.53 47.76 35.57
N THR A 420 2.19 47.56 34.31
CA THR A 420 0.92 48.04 33.74
C THR A 420 -0.30 47.46 34.46
N LEU A 421 -0.26 46.16 34.81
CA LEU A 421 -1.35 45.52 35.58
C LEU A 421 -1.44 46.10 37.02
N ALA A 422 -0.30 46.41 37.67
CA ALA A 422 -0.28 46.99 38.98
C ALA A 422 -0.83 48.44 38.98
N ASP A 423 -0.47 49.24 37.97
CA ASP A 423 -0.98 50.63 37.81
C ASP A 423 -2.48 50.67 37.57
N LEU A 424 -2.98 49.74 36.72
CA LEU A 424 -4.42 49.58 36.47
C LEU A 424 -5.17 49.24 37.76
N HIS A 425 -4.63 48.30 38.55
CA HIS A 425 -5.23 47.94 39.84
C HIS A 425 -5.23 49.11 40.83
N ALA A 426 -4.10 49.85 40.94
CA ALA A 426 -4.00 51.01 41.81
C ALA A 426 -5.05 52.08 41.49
N THR A 427 -5.32 52.33 40.21
CA THR A 427 -6.35 53.27 39.75
C THR A 427 -7.74 52.88 40.21
N THR A 428 -8.07 51.59 40.05
CA THR A 428 -9.37 51.02 40.40
C THR A 428 -9.60 50.96 41.90
N THR A 429 -8.55 50.72 42.70
CA THR A 429 -8.63 50.58 44.15
C THR A 429 -8.68 51.96 44.85
N ALA A 430 -8.12 53.02 44.25
CA ALA A 430 -8.20 54.38 44.78
C ALA A 430 -9.64 54.89 44.93
N GLU A 431 -10.58 54.40 44.15
CA GLU A 431 -11.99 54.77 44.20
C GLU A 431 -12.84 53.82 45.07
N GLY A 432 -12.36 52.60 45.44
CA GLY A 432 -13.21 51.50 45.96
C GLY A 432 -12.75 50.86 47.29
N GLY A 433 -11.59 51.20 47.90
CA GLY A 433 -11.19 50.66 49.21
C GLY A 433 -10.74 49.20 49.27
N GLY A 434 -10.20 48.60 48.18
CA GLY A 434 -9.70 47.22 48.12
C GLY A 434 -8.27 47.04 48.69
N PRO A 435 -7.73 45.79 48.66
CA PRO A 435 -6.39 45.46 49.10
C PRO A 435 -5.33 46.16 48.25
N LYS A 436 -4.21 46.55 48.88
CA LYS A 436 -3.10 47.30 48.23
C LYS A 436 -2.21 46.32 47.46
N LEU A 437 -2.00 46.52 46.15
CA LEU A 437 -1.05 45.74 45.35
C LEU A 437 0.35 46.35 45.46
N ILE A 438 1.34 45.53 45.83
CA ILE A 438 2.76 45.92 45.98
C ILE A 438 3.53 45.07 44.94
N LEU A 439 4.13 45.75 43.94
CA LEU A 439 4.97 45.10 42.94
C LEU A 439 6.45 45.25 43.29
N GLU A 440 7.15 44.15 43.43
CA GLU A 440 8.59 44.09 43.73
C GLU A 440 9.31 43.38 42.58
N ILE A 441 10.02 44.13 41.76
CA ILE A 441 10.86 43.58 40.67
C ILE A 441 12.30 43.71 41.13
N MET A 442 13.07 42.62 41.12
CA MET A 442 14.49 42.68 41.47
C MET A 442 15.26 43.52 40.45
N ASP A 443 15.91 44.58 40.95
CA ASP A 443 16.64 45.57 40.17
C ASP A 443 17.71 44.95 39.26
N GLY A 444 17.77 45.42 38.00
CA GLY A 444 18.82 45.10 37.02
C GLY A 444 18.62 43.82 36.21
N GLN A 445 17.51 43.10 36.37
CA GLN A 445 17.22 41.88 35.59
C GLN A 445 16.21 42.14 34.47
N LYS A 446 16.59 41.80 33.23
CA LYS A 446 15.61 41.74 32.13
C LYS A 446 14.74 40.49 32.31
N LEU A 447 13.46 40.71 32.58
CA LEU A 447 12.46 39.65 32.70
C LEU A 447 11.81 39.39 31.33
N SER A 448 12.64 38.96 30.35
CA SER A 448 12.14 38.64 29.02
C SER A 448 11.73 37.19 28.96
N VAL A 449 10.50 36.92 28.46
CA VAL A 449 9.94 35.59 28.22
C VAL A 449 9.44 35.50 26.78
N SER A 450 9.47 34.31 26.21
CA SER A 450 8.88 34.07 24.90
C SER A 450 7.44 33.62 25.07
N GLY A 451 6.47 34.42 24.60
CA GLY A 451 5.08 34.12 24.87
C GLY A 451 4.09 34.92 24.03
N MET A 452 2.81 34.68 24.29
CA MET A 452 1.68 35.45 23.76
C MET A 452 1.26 36.46 24.84
N GLU A 453 1.54 37.76 24.62
CA GLU A 453 1.30 38.80 25.57
C GLU A 453 -0.14 38.82 26.12
N SER A 454 -1.14 38.77 25.23
CA SER A 454 -2.56 38.78 25.61
C SER A 454 -2.94 37.63 26.56
N ARG A 455 -2.32 36.44 26.35
CA ARG A 455 -2.59 35.28 27.17
C ARG A 455 -1.87 35.31 28.52
N LEU A 456 -0.63 35.75 28.54
CA LEU A 456 0.09 35.95 29.81
C LEU A 456 -0.54 37.10 30.66
N VAL A 457 -1.02 38.17 30.02
CA VAL A 457 -1.85 39.18 30.68
C VAL A 457 -3.09 38.55 31.32
N GLN A 458 -3.76 37.63 30.63
CA GLN A 458 -4.93 36.91 31.16
C GLN A 458 -4.57 36.08 32.41
N VAL A 459 -3.42 35.37 32.40
CA VAL A 459 -2.94 34.61 33.56
C VAL A 459 -2.77 35.51 34.78
N PHE A 460 -1.95 36.55 34.64
CA PHE A 460 -1.64 37.41 35.80
C PHE A 460 -2.84 38.21 36.26
N ARG A 461 -3.70 38.65 35.34
CA ARG A 461 -4.97 39.30 35.71
C ARG A 461 -5.86 38.35 36.52
N ASN A 462 -6.01 37.09 36.11
CA ASN A 462 -6.81 36.11 36.84
C ASN A 462 -6.25 35.83 38.22
N LEU A 463 -4.92 35.70 38.38
CA LEU A 463 -4.27 35.47 39.68
C LEU A 463 -4.40 36.68 40.60
N ILE A 464 -4.21 37.89 40.06
CA ILE A 464 -4.38 39.16 40.85
C ILE A 464 -5.84 39.33 41.26
N THR A 465 -6.80 39.08 40.35
CA THR A 465 -8.23 39.18 40.67
C THR A 465 -8.63 38.20 41.77
N ASN A 466 -8.12 36.96 41.72
CA ASN A 466 -8.33 36.00 42.80
C ASN A 466 -7.73 36.49 44.12
N ALA A 467 -6.48 36.99 44.12
CA ALA A 467 -5.84 37.53 45.31
C ALA A 467 -6.63 38.72 45.90
N VAL A 468 -7.19 39.59 45.05
CA VAL A 468 -8.08 40.72 45.49
C VAL A 468 -9.33 40.19 46.16
N THR A 469 -9.98 39.20 45.56
CA THR A 469 -11.26 38.70 46.10
C THR A 469 -11.10 38.00 47.43
N PHE A 470 -10.00 37.26 47.64
CA PHE A 470 -9.79 36.52 48.88
C PHE A 470 -9.07 37.29 49.98
N SER A 471 -8.48 38.46 49.67
CA SER A 471 -7.84 39.30 50.65
C SER A 471 -8.87 40.16 51.41
N PRO A 472 -8.66 40.41 52.73
CA PRO A 472 -9.52 41.31 53.49
C PRO A 472 -9.36 42.77 53.05
N GLU A 473 -10.35 43.60 53.34
CA GLU A 473 -10.24 45.07 53.19
C GLU A 473 -9.02 45.60 53.93
N GLY A 474 -8.14 46.34 53.24
CA GLY A 474 -6.87 46.83 53.80
C GLY A 474 -5.70 45.85 53.85
N GLY A 475 -5.91 44.61 53.36
CA GLY A 475 -4.85 43.60 53.13
C GLY A 475 -3.87 44.05 52.05
N ALA A 476 -2.77 43.30 51.90
CA ALA A 476 -1.77 43.49 50.84
C ALA A 476 -1.63 42.30 49.90
N ILE A 477 -1.53 42.58 48.62
CA ILE A 477 -1.17 41.60 47.58
C ILE A 477 0.25 41.92 47.16
N ARG A 478 1.19 40.97 47.34
CA ARG A 478 2.57 41.17 46.93
C ARG A 478 2.86 40.35 45.67
N VAL A 479 3.25 41.04 44.61
CA VAL A 479 3.71 40.45 43.37
C VAL A 479 5.22 40.61 43.30
N THR A 480 5.98 39.50 43.33
CA THR A 480 7.44 39.54 43.20
C THR A 480 7.84 38.84 41.90
N ALA A 481 8.73 39.47 41.15
CA ALA A 481 9.23 38.91 39.90
C ALA A 481 10.76 38.90 39.87
N GLN A 482 11.33 37.73 39.58
CA GLN A 482 12.79 37.56 39.52
C GLN A 482 13.19 36.61 38.43
N ARG A 483 14.43 36.76 37.94
CA ARG A 483 15.04 35.79 37.01
C ARG A 483 15.95 34.85 37.80
N ASP A 484 15.70 33.56 37.67
CA ASP A 484 16.60 32.51 38.17
C ASP A 484 17.15 31.70 36.98
N ARG A 485 18.41 32.00 36.64
CA ARG A 485 19.15 31.37 35.53
C ARG A 485 18.39 31.43 34.19
N LYS A 486 17.74 30.34 33.80
CA LYS A 486 16.99 30.18 32.54
C LYS A 486 15.47 30.32 32.71
N GLN A 487 15.03 30.74 33.87
CA GLN A 487 13.61 30.88 34.20
C GLN A 487 13.30 32.24 34.77
N VAL A 488 12.07 32.69 34.51
CA VAL A 488 11.49 33.86 35.20
C VAL A 488 10.44 33.32 36.15
N ILE A 489 10.55 33.68 37.43
CA ILE A 489 9.65 33.26 38.49
C ILE A 489 8.86 34.47 38.94
N VAL A 490 7.52 34.36 38.88
CA VAL A 490 6.61 35.38 39.43
C VAL A 490 5.83 34.73 40.57
N THR A 491 5.85 35.34 41.74
CA THR A 491 5.03 34.93 42.88
C THR A 491 3.99 35.98 43.19
N ILE A 492 2.78 35.55 43.49
CA ILE A 492 1.66 36.39 43.90
C ILE A 492 1.22 35.90 45.28
N ASP A 493 1.44 36.70 46.29
CA ASP A 493 1.11 36.45 47.69
C ASP A 493 -0.10 37.26 48.08
N ASP A 494 -1.12 36.66 48.67
CA ASP A 494 -2.29 37.33 49.25
C ASP A 494 -2.33 37.21 50.79
N ASP A 495 -3.16 38.03 51.42
CA ASP A 495 -3.41 37.98 52.86
C ASP A 495 -4.78 37.34 53.17
N GLY A 496 -5.22 36.42 52.28
CA GLY A 496 -6.49 35.69 52.41
C GLY A 496 -6.44 34.53 53.41
N PRO A 497 -7.49 33.73 53.47
CA PRO A 497 -7.58 32.55 54.35
C PRO A 497 -6.65 31.42 53.96
N GLY A 498 -5.98 31.52 52.81
CA GLY A 498 -5.17 30.43 52.22
C GLY A 498 -5.99 29.36 51.51
N ILE A 499 -5.31 28.31 51.16
CA ILE A 499 -5.87 27.15 50.44
C ILE A 499 -6.09 26.02 51.46
N PRO A 500 -7.25 25.34 51.43
CA PRO A 500 -7.47 24.19 52.32
C PRO A 500 -6.41 23.12 52.14
N PRO A 501 -5.95 22.50 53.22
CA PRO A 501 -4.90 21.49 53.16
C PRO A 501 -5.26 20.34 52.21
N GLY A 502 -4.31 19.98 51.32
CA GLY A 502 -4.48 18.88 50.33
C GLY A 502 -5.33 19.27 49.10
N LYS A 503 -5.64 20.57 48.93
CA LYS A 503 -6.39 21.05 47.75
C LYS A 503 -5.53 21.90 46.81
N GLU A 504 -4.23 21.99 47.04
CA GLU A 504 -3.29 22.83 46.29
C GLU A 504 -3.24 22.51 44.80
N GLU A 505 -3.52 21.24 44.42
CA GLU A 505 -3.65 20.82 43.00
C GLU A 505 -5.12 20.86 42.53
N ALA A 506 -6.07 20.61 43.42
CA ALA A 506 -7.48 20.56 43.06
C ALA A 506 -8.04 21.94 42.64
N ILE A 507 -7.50 23.05 43.14
CA ILE A 507 -7.93 24.41 42.77
C ILE A 507 -7.72 24.73 41.29
N PHE A 508 -6.87 24.00 40.57
CA PHE A 508 -6.67 24.14 39.12
C PHE A 508 -7.63 23.31 38.30
N GLN A 509 -8.45 22.46 38.95
CA GLN A 509 -9.51 21.72 38.23
C GLN A 509 -10.59 22.68 37.76
N ARG A 510 -11.18 22.37 36.61
CA ARG A 510 -12.26 23.17 36.02
C ARG A 510 -13.45 23.21 36.96
N PHE A 511 -14.06 24.40 37.12
CA PHE A 511 -15.25 24.64 37.94
C PHE A 511 -15.05 24.42 39.47
N TYR A 512 -13.79 24.24 39.89
CA TYR A 512 -13.51 24.18 41.33
C TYR A 512 -13.75 25.54 41.95
N THR A 513 -14.63 25.63 42.96
CA THR A 513 -14.93 26.82 43.73
C THR A 513 -15.06 26.48 45.20
N GLU A 514 -14.22 27.03 46.04
CA GLU A 514 -14.39 27.06 47.51
C GLU A 514 -14.79 28.47 47.94
N ARG A 515 -15.76 28.58 48.88
CA ARG A 515 -16.31 29.87 49.30
C ARG A 515 -15.87 30.25 50.69
N PRO A 516 -15.35 31.43 50.89
CA PRO A 516 -15.24 32.04 52.19
C PRO A 516 -16.64 32.32 52.75
N GLN A 517 -16.83 32.13 54.08
CA GLN A 517 -18.08 32.53 54.75
C GLN A 517 -18.29 34.04 54.63
N GLY A 518 -19.31 34.49 53.89
CA GLY A 518 -19.67 35.91 53.74
C GLY A 518 -19.65 36.46 52.31
N GLU A 519 -19.14 35.72 51.32
CA GLU A 519 -19.06 36.19 49.94
C GLU A 519 -20.41 36.11 49.21
N LYS A 520 -20.72 37.12 48.36
CA LYS A 520 -21.91 37.12 47.50
C LYS A 520 -21.86 35.97 46.53
N PHE A 521 -22.99 35.28 46.38
CA PHE A 521 -23.15 34.16 45.49
C PHE A 521 -22.79 34.53 44.05
N GLY A 522 -21.83 33.84 43.39
CA GLY A 522 -21.69 33.90 41.92
C GLY A 522 -20.54 34.77 41.37
N THR A 523 -19.56 35.17 42.19
CA THR A 523 -18.47 36.05 41.74
C THR A 523 -17.46 35.39 40.80
N HIS A 524 -17.27 34.06 40.87
CA HIS A 524 -16.29 33.31 40.08
C HIS A 524 -16.89 32.14 39.35
N SER A 525 -16.42 31.90 38.09
CA SER A 525 -16.84 30.77 37.24
C SER A 525 -16.14 29.44 37.59
N GLY A 526 -15.01 29.52 38.34
CA GLY A 526 -14.13 28.37 38.60
C GLY A 526 -13.29 27.93 37.41
N LEU A 527 -13.27 28.69 36.30
CA LEU A 527 -12.48 28.41 35.11
C LEU A 527 -11.16 29.18 35.07
N GLY A 528 -11.03 30.33 35.78
CA GLY A 528 -9.87 31.21 35.68
C GLY A 528 -8.54 30.54 36.00
N LEU A 529 -8.45 29.76 37.09
CA LEU A 529 -7.21 29.04 37.46
C LEU A 529 -6.87 27.91 36.48
N SER A 530 -7.86 27.16 36.03
CA SER A 530 -7.65 26.10 35.06
C SER A 530 -7.21 26.64 33.69
N ILE A 531 -7.76 27.77 33.23
CA ILE A 531 -7.31 28.49 32.03
C ILE A 531 -5.87 29.01 32.22
N SER A 532 -5.57 29.56 33.39
CA SER A 532 -4.22 30.04 33.71
C SER A 532 -3.19 28.92 33.66
N GLN A 533 -3.50 27.74 34.19
CA GLN A 533 -2.65 26.55 34.08
C GLN A 533 -2.44 26.14 32.63
N GLN A 534 -3.50 26.01 31.82
CA GLN A 534 -3.39 25.66 30.39
C GLN A 534 -2.51 26.66 29.61
N ILE A 535 -2.65 27.94 29.88
CA ILE A 535 -1.81 28.97 29.23
C ILE A 535 -0.34 28.82 29.65
N VAL A 536 -0.07 28.64 30.94
CA VAL A 536 1.31 28.51 31.47
C VAL A 536 1.95 27.23 30.93
N ASP A 537 1.24 26.09 30.91
CA ASP A 537 1.71 24.83 30.35
C ASP A 537 2.02 24.98 28.86
N ALA A 538 1.17 25.69 28.10
CA ALA A 538 1.40 25.96 26.68
C ALA A 538 2.60 26.88 26.41
N HIS A 539 3.12 27.57 27.44
CA HIS A 539 4.35 28.37 27.40
C HIS A 539 5.56 27.62 27.97
N ASP A 540 5.47 26.28 28.10
CA ASP A 540 6.49 25.42 28.71
C ASP A 540 6.85 25.85 30.16
N GLY A 541 5.91 26.48 30.85
CA GLY A 541 6.03 26.94 32.22
C GLY A 541 5.38 25.99 33.24
N THR A 542 5.35 26.41 34.49
CA THR A 542 4.61 25.71 35.55
C THR A 542 3.92 26.72 36.45
N ILE A 543 2.71 26.40 36.90
CA ILE A 543 2.01 27.16 37.94
C ILE A 543 1.78 26.26 39.15
N ARG A 544 2.05 26.80 40.34
CA ARG A 544 1.86 26.09 41.60
C ARG A 544 1.21 27.00 42.62
N ALA A 545 0.46 26.38 43.53
CA ALA A 545 -0.14 27.09 44.66
C ALA A 545 0.32 26.46 45.98
N SER A 546 0.47 27.28 46.98
CA SER A 546 0.88 26.87 48.33
C SER A 546 0.36 27.88 49.37
N ASN A 547 0.36 27.52 50.63
CA ASN A 547 0.04 28.42 51.72
C ASN A 547 1.29 29.15 52.21
N ARG A 548 1.14 30.44 52.52
CA ARG A 548 2.13 31.22 53.25
C ARG A 548 1.97 30.92 54.74
N MET A 549 3.05 30.47 55.38
CA MET A 549 3.04 30.12 56.79
C MET A 549 3.74 31.18 57.60
N GLY A 550 3.14 31.59 58.69
CA GLY A 550 3.79 32.42 59.69
C GLY A 550 4.81 31.64 60.56
N ALA A 551 5.64 32.36 61.30
CA ALA A 551 6.59 31.75 62.22
C ALA A 551 5.91 30.90 63.32
N ASP A 552 4.64 31.16 63.59
CA ASP A 552 3.77 30.46 64.54
C ASP A 552 3.01 29.27 63.94
N GLY A 553 3.27 28.92 62.64
CA GLY A 553 2.61 27.85 61.93
C GLY A 553 1.19 28.17 61.44
N ARG A 554 0.75 29.42 61.56
CA ARG A 554 -0.55 29.84 61.02
C ARG A 554 -0.46 30.15 59.55
N VAL A 555 -1.55 29.85 58.81
CA VAL A 555 -1.70 30.27 57.41
C VAL A 555 -1.90 31.80 57.40
N LEU A 556 -1.03 32.51 56.65
CA LEU A 556 -1.07 33.99 56.49
C LEU A 556 -1.72 34.39 55.16
N GLY A 557 -1.96 33.45 54.27
CA GLY A 557 -2.52 33.67 52.95
C GLY A 557 -2.10 32.61 51.94
N ALA A 558 -2.52 32.72 50.68
CA ALA A 558 -2.07 31.85 49.62
C ALA A 558 -0.89 32.47 48.85
N ARG A 559 -0.12 31.59 48.18
CA ARG A 559 0.98 31.90 47.28
C ARG A 559 0.79 31.18 45.98
N PHE A 560 0.70 31.91 44.90
CA PHE A 560 0.75 31.39 43.56
C PHE A 560 2.12 31.67 42.94
N THR A 561 2.76 30.62 42.40
CA THR A 561 4.09 30.73 41.77
C THR A 561 3.96 30.29 40.31
N VAL A 562 4.28 31.24 39.42
CA VAL A 562 4.35 30.99 37.96
C VAL A 562 5.81 30.99 37.54
N THR A 563 6.25 29.95 36.89
CA THR A 563 7.62 29.82 36.37
C THR A 563 7.54 29.69 34.84
N LEU A 564 8.24 30.56 34.12
CA LEU A 564 8.28 30.60 32.66
C LEU A 564 9.73 30.51 32.17
N PRO A 565 10.00 29.90 31.01
CA PRO A 565 11.33 29.94 30.41
C PRO A 565 11.75 31.38 30.09
N ALA A 566 12.98 31.77 30.47
CA ALA A 566 13.54 33.06 30.09
C ALA A 566 13.91 33.05 28.59
N ALA A 567 13.60 34.12 27.88
CA ALA A 567 13.98 34.33 26.50
C ALA A 567 15.45 34.73 26.34
#